data_75fef7a56a19a20471eef84ba560b49c
#
_entry.id   75fef7a56a19a20471eef84ba560b49c
#
_cell.length_a   1.000
_cell.length_b   1.000
_cell.length_c   1.000
_cell.angle_alpha   90.00
_cell.angle_beta   90.00
_cell.angle_gamma   90.00
#
_symmetry.space_group_name_H-M   'P 1'
#
loop_
_entity.id
_entity.type
_entity.pdbx_description
1 polymer ?
#
loop_
_entity_poly.entity_id
_entity_poly.type
_entity_poly.pdbx_seq_one_letter_code
_entity_poly.pdbx_strand_id
1 'polypeptide(L)' 'MVECVVHHMPAGVGDPVFEKLDANLAKALVSIGAVKGVEIGDGFSVCTATGLTNNDAFHVNADGSIVKLTNHAGGI' A
#
# COMPACT_ATOMS: atom_id res chain seq x y z
N MET A 1 3.47 11.09 14.29
CA MET A 1 3.15 10.19 13.16
C MET A 1 2.60 11.01 12.01
N VAL A 2 3.01 10.71 10.80
CA VAL A 2 2.51 11.36 9.59
C VAL A 2 1.94 10.28 8.67
N GLU A 3 0.75 10.53 8.12
CA GLU A 3 0.10 9.63 7.19
C GLU A 3 -0.05 10.33 5.83
N CYS A 4 0.27 9.61 4.77
CA CYS A 4 0.08 10.08 3.41
C CYS A 4 -0.83 9.11 2.65
N VAL A 5 -1.85 9.64 1.99
CA VAL A 5 -2.76 8.85 1.17
C VAL A 5 -2.63 9.32 -0.28
N VAL A 6 -2.42 8.38 -1.18
CA VAL A 6 -2.32 8.65 -2.60
C VAL A 6 -3.50 8.01 -3.32
N HIS A 7 -4.25 8.82 -4.05
CA HIS A 7 -5.38 8.35 -4.84
C HIS A 7 -4.99 8.19 -6.30
N HIS A 8 -5.70 7.31 -7.00
CA HIS A 8 -5.55 7.10 -8.44
C HIS A 8 -4.16 6.61 -8.87
N MET A 9 -3.51 5.80 -8.01
CA MET A 9 -2.24 5.18 -8.37
C MET A 9 -2.43 4.23 -9.56
N PRO A 10 -1.71 4.41 -10.67
CA PRO A 10 -1.83 3.49 -11.82
C PRO A 10 -1.31 2.10 -11.46
N ALA A 11 -1.90 1.09 -12.10
CA ALA A 11 -1.43 -0.29 -11.97
C ALA A 11 -0.05 -0.45 -12.62
N GLY A 12 0.73 -1.39 -12.12
CA GLY A 12 2.03 -1.75 -12.71
C GLY A 12 3.19 -0.86 -12.30
N VAL A 13 3.01 0.02 -11.31
CA VAL A 13 4.10 0.83 -10.78
C VAL A 13 4.98 -0.01 -9.87
N GLY A 14 6.28 0.15 -10.03
CA GLY A 14 7.28 -0.61 -9.27
C GLY A 14 7.74 -1.87 -10.00
N ASP A 15 8.84 -2.43 -9.55
CA ASP A 15 9.47 -3.63 -10.12
C ASP A 15 9.67 -4.68 -9.03
N PRO A 16 9.87 -5.96 -9.41
CA PRO A 16 10.01 -7.04 -8.42
C PRO A 16 11.20 -6.87 -7.47
N VAL A 17 11.09 -7.52 -6.33
CA VAL A 17 12.12 -7.71 -5.30
C VAL A 17 12.52 -6.39 -4.62
N PHE A 18 13.63 -5.78 -5.01
CA PHE A 18 14.17 -4.59 -4.32
C PHE A 18 13.62 -3.27 -4.87
N GLU A 19 12.94 -3.30 -5.99
CA GLU A 19 12.44 -2.11 -6.68
C GLU A 19 10.91 -1.98 -6.59
N LYS A 20 10.27 -2.71 -5.67
CA LYS A 20 8.84 -2.52 -5.40
C LYS A 20 8.60 -1.09 -4.92
N LEU A 21 7.43 -0.54 -5.26
CA LEU A 21 7.10 0.82 -4.88
C LEU A 21 7.13 1.01 -3.35
N ASP A 22 6.57 0.07 -2.59
CA ASP A 22 6.58 0.16 -1.13
C ASP A 22 8.00 0.10 -0.55
N ALA A 23 8.88 -0.70 -1.14
CA ALA A 23 10.29 -0.75 -0.74
C ALA A 23 11.00 0.58 -0.99
N ASN A 24 10.78 1.19 -2.15
CA ASN A 24 11.37 2.48 -2.47
C ASN A 24 10.79 3.62 -1.62
N LEU A 25 9.50 3.58 -1.33
CA LEU A 25 8.89 4.54 -0.41
C LEU A 25 9.47 4.43 1.00
N ALA A 26 9.63 3.21 1.50
CA ALA A 26 10.23 2.97 2.82
C ALA A 26 11.67 3.47 2.87
N LYS A 27 12.45 3.19 1.84
CA LYS A 27 13.83 3.68 1.72
C LYS A 27 13.89 5.21 1.75
N ALA A 28 13.02 5.87 0.99
CA ALA A 28 12.98 7.33 0.95
C ALA A 28 12.58 7.91 2.31
N LEU A 29 11.54 7.36 2.94
CA LEU A 29 11.02 7.87 4.21
C LEU A 29 11.99 7.66 5.37
N VAL A 30 12.61 6.49 5.46
CA VAL A 30 13.59 6.21 6.52
C VAL A 30 14.90 7.00 6.31
N SER A 31 15.14 7.48 5.10
CA SER A 31 16.28 8.36 4.81
C SER A 31 16.12 9.75 5.42
N ILE A 32 14.91 10.14 5.82
CA ILE A 32 14.68 11.39 6.55
C ILE A 32 15.19 11.26 7.98
N GLY A 33 15.90 12.25 8.46
CA GLY A 33 16.46 12.24 9.81
C GLY A 33 15.37 12.03 10.87
N ALA A 34 15.67 11.18 11.86
CA ALA A 34 14.81 10.82 12.99
C ALA A 34 13.59 9.95 12.66
N VAL A 35 13.37 9.57 11.42
CA VAL A 35 12.35 8.58 11.07
C VAL A 35 12.84 7.19 11.46
N LYS A 36 12.03 6.44 12.21
CA LYS A 36 12.41 5.14 12.78
C LYS A 36 11.50 3.98 12.35
N GLY A 37 10.40 4.26 11.70
CA GLY A 37 9.50 3.22 11.24
C GLY A 37 8.60 3.70 10.12
N VAL A 38 8.15 2.76 9.32
CA VAL A 38 7.25 2.97 8.18
C VAL A 38 6.26 1.83 8.14
N GLU A 39 5.00 2.14 7.84
CA GLU A 39 3.96 1.14 7.59
C GLU A 39 3.29 1.42 6.26
N ILE A 40 2.93 0.36 5.55
CA ILE A 40 2.21 0.42 4.28
C ILE A 40 0.90 -0.35 4.43
N GLY A 41 -0.21 0.20 3.91
CA GLY A 41 -1.53 -0.38 4.09
C GLY A 41 -1.90 -0.43 5.57
N ASP A 42 -2.35 -1.58 6.05
CA ASP A 42 -2.64 -1.76 7.47
C ASP A 42 -1.38 -1.95 8.33
N GLY A 43 -0.21 -2.10 7.70
CA GLY A 43 1.05 -2.21 8.41
C GLY A 43 1.08 -3.36 9.39
N PHE A 44 1.57 -3.13 10.60
CA PHE A 44 1.68 -4.17 11.63
C PHE A 44 0.33 -4.69 12.13
N SER A 45 -0.76 -3.99 11.91
CA SER A 45 -2.10 -4.48 12.30
C SER A 45 -2.50 -5.76 11.57
N VAL A 46 -1.87 -6.09 10.44
CA VAL A 46 -2.16 -7.35 9.72
C VAL A 46 -1.85 -8.59 10.55
N CYS A 47 -1.02 -8.47 11.59
CA CYS A 47 -0.67 -9.60 12.46
C CYS A 47 -1.89 -10.22 13.15
N THR A 48 -2.97 -9.46 13.34
CA THR A 48 -4.22 -9.93 13.94
C THR A 48 -5.34 -10.12 12.92
N ALA A 49 -5.09 -9.86 11.65
CA ALA A 49 -6.08 -9.98 10.60
C ALA A 49 -6.17 -11.41 10.08
N THR A 50 -7.36 -11.78 9.58
CA THR A 50 -7.58 -13.02 8.83
C THR A 50 -7.51 -12.70 7.33
N GLY A 51 -7.43 -13.74 6.49
CA GLY A 51 -7.48 -13.54 5.04
C GLY A 51 -8.73 -12.81 4.59
N LEU A 52 -9.85 -13.03 5.27
CA LEU A 52 -11.10 -12.37 4.96
C LEU A 52 -11.08 -10.87 5.35
N THR A 53 -10.54 -10.54 6.51
CA THR A 53 -10.49 -9.15 7.00
C THR A 53 -9.36 -8.35 6.35
N ASN A 54 -8.32 -9.00 5.86
CA ASN A 54 -7.18 -8.35 5.19
C ASN A 54 -7.33 -8.30 3.67
N ASN A 55 -8.50 -8.62 3.15
CA ASN A 55 -8.75 -8.61 1.71
C ASN A 55 -9.09 -7.21 1.20
N ASP A 56 -8.59 -6.89 0.01
CA ASP A 56 -8.94 -5.67 -0.71
C ASP A 56 -9.87 -6.03 -1.87
N ALA A 57 -11.14 -5.77 -1.69
CA ALA A 57 -12.13 -6.07 -2.72
C ALA A 57 -12.01 -5.12 -3.91
N PHE A 58 -12.29 -5.63 -5.10
CA PHE A 58 -12.33 -4.84 -6.32
C PHE A 58 -13.76 -4.50 -6.72
N HIS A 59 -13.92 -3.35 -7.33
CA HIS A 59 -15.21 -2.90 -7.88
C HIS A 59 -15.02 -2.47 -9.33
N VAL A 60 -15.99 -2.84 -10.17
CA VAL A 60 -16.00 -2.42 -11.57
C VAL A 60 -16.96 -1.23 -11.70
N ASN A 61 -16.41 -0.09 -12.13
CA ASN A 61 -17.18 1.12 -12.36
C ASN A 61 -18.02 1.01 -13.65
N ALA A 62 -18.99 1.91 -13.81
CA ALA A 62 -19.86 1.94 -14.98
C ALA A 62 -19.11 2.17 -16.29
N ASP A 63 -17.95 2.81 -16.26
CA ASP A 63 -17.06 3.04 -17.41
C ASP A 63 -16.14 1.85 -17.72
N GLY A 64 -16.23 0.76 -16.95
CA GLY A 64 -15.41 -0.43 -17.13
C GLY A 64 -14.08 -0.41 -16.37
N SER A 65 -13.73 0.68 -15.72
CA SER A 65 -12.51 0.72 -14.90
C SER A 65 -12.67 -0.10 -13.62
N ILE A 66 -11.55 -0.66 -13.14
CA ILE A 66 -11.50 -1.48 -11.93
C ILE A 66 -10.80 -0.69 -10.84
N VAL A 67 -11.44 -0.60 -9.68
CA VAL A 67 -10.85 0.07 -8.51
C VAL A 67 -10.86 -0.86 -7.31
N LYS A 68 -9.89 -0.69 -6.42
CA LYS A 68 -9.89 -1.32 -5.10
C LYS A 68 -10.71 -0.47 -4.15
N LEU A 69 -11.53 -1.12 -3.32
CA LEU A 69 -12.35 -0.42 -2.33
C LEU A 69 -11.56 -0.05 -1.07
N THR A 70 -10.51 -0.80 -0.77
CA THR A 70 -9.69 -0.59 0.44
C THR A 70 -8.21 -0.82 0.12
N ASN A 71 -7.36 -0.52 1.06
CA ASN A 71 -5.91 -0.76 0.96
C ASN A 71 -5.35 -1.42 2.22
N HIS A 72 -5.96 -2.52 2.65
CA HIS A 72 -5.49 -3.26 3.82
C HIS A 72 -4.14 -3.95 3.57
N ALA A 73 -4.02 -4.61 2.41
CA ALA A 73 -2.85 -5.40 2.06
C ALA A 73 -1.79 -4.65 1.24
N GLY A 74 -2.07 -3.49 0.79
CA GLY A 74 -1.30 -2.47 0.08
C GLY A 74 0.13 -2.72 -0.33
N GLY A 75 0.44 -3.81 -1.02
CA GLY A 75 1.79 -4.10 -1.48
C GLY A 75 1.97 -3.87 -2.97
N ILE A 76 2.95 -3.08 -3.36
CA ILE A 76 3.37 -2.89 -4.75
C ILE A 76 4.87 -2.72 -4.86
#